data_ad128cad2c42f64e16cc32e789943c45
#
_entry.id   ad128cad2c42f64e16cc32e789943c45
#
_cell.length_a   1.000
_cell.length_b   1.000
_cell.length_c   1.000
_cell.angle_alpha   90.00
_cell.angle_beta   90.00
_cell.angle_gamma   90.00
#
_symmetry.space_group_name_H-M   'P 1'
#
loop_
_entity.id
_entity.type
_entity.pdbx_description
1 polymer ?
#
loop_
_entity_poly.entity_id
_entity_poly.type
_entity_poly.pdbx_seq_one_letter_code
_entity_poly.pdbx_strand_id
1 'polypeptide(L)'
;MSERRDLNNTSSPIPFRPPANPGVSGSSQQEKMAGMIADAMARRKPDIEFYGQIKDAVLNLIPSHNECAPGIRMVEYNVLVAMPEMPEETSGGVKLPSEVRDRMEMAMQCGRIISASPVAFNYDDFYQLYPEMAPKVGDLVWIARYAGGEAIGKDGRRYRLVKDKDVAGVIEAPV
;
A
#
# COMPACT_ATOMS: atom_id res chain seq x y z
N MET A 1 -45.32 36.71 34.67
CA MET A 1 -44.64 37.80 33.97
C MET A 1 -43.16 37.50 33.96
N SER A 2 -42.65 36.96 32.85
CA SER A 2 -41.23 36.62 32.72
C SER A 2 -40.77 37.21 31.39
N GLU A 3 -39.93 38.26 31.49
CA GLU A 3 -39.32 38.95 30.39
C GLU A 3 -38.27 38.08 29.69
N ARG A 4 -38.46 37.77 28.44
CA ARG A 4 -37.44 37.18 27.59
C ARG A 4 -36.59 38.33 27.01
N ARG A 5 -35.31 38.34 27.36
CA ARG A 5 -34.32 39.22 26.73
C ARG A 5 -33.87 38.60 25.41
N ASP A 6 -34.21 39.24 24.31
CA ASP A 6 -33.70 38.95 23.00
C ASP A 6 -32.25 39.46 22.87
N LEU A 7 -31.31 38.50 22.80
CA LEU A 7 -29.91 38.78 22.45
C LEU A 7 -29.68 38.53 20.97
N ASN A 8 -30.18 39.44 20.13
CA ASN A 8 -29.79 39.54 18.73
C ASN A 8 -28.51 40.36 18.62
N ASN A 9 -27.35 39.68 18.76
CA ASN A 9 -26.05 40.28 18.42
C ASN A 9 -25.66 39.86 17.00
N THR A 10 -26.15 40.56 16.00
CA THR A 10 -25.71 40.46 14.64
C THR A 10 -24.45 41.30 14.42
N SER A 11 -23.30 40.74 14.85
CA SER A 11 -22.02 41.26 14.41
C SER A 11 -21.69 40.68 13.02
N SER A 12 -21.87 41.52 12.01
CA SER A 12 -21.41 41.20 10.65
C SER A 12 -19.94 40.89 10.61
N PRO A 13 -19.51 39.81 9.92
CA PRO A 13 -18.08 39.50 9.83
C PRO A 13 -17.36 40.61 9.06
N ILE A 14 -16.29 41.14 9.67
CA ILE A 14 -15.42 42.12 9.04
C ILE A 14 -14.79 41.46 7.82
N PRO A 15 -14.93 42.01 6.62
CA PRO A 15 -14.32 41.41 5.43
C PRO A 15 -12.79 41.49 5.57
N PHE A 16 -12.14 40.31 5.54
CA PHE A 16 -10.69 40.18 5.50
C PHE A 16 -10.19 40.82 4.20
N ARG A 17 -9.51 41.96 4.31
CA ARG A 17 -8.82 42.62 3.19
C ARG A 17 -7.36 42.18 3.24
N PRO A 18 -6.91 41.35 2.28
CA PRO A 18 -5.49 40.98 2.24
C PRO A 18 -4.63 42.22 2.01
N PRO A 19 -3.43 42.28 2.63
CA PRO A 19 -2.53 43.42 2.46
C PRO A 19 -2.19 43.55 0.98
N ALA A 20 -2.23 44.80 0.50
CA ALA A 20 -1.83 45.13 -0.88
C ALA A 20 -0.36 44.74 -1.07
N ASN A 21 -0.10 43.81 -2.00
CA ASN A 21 1.22 43.37 -2.36
C ASN A 21 1.93 44.53 -3.10
N PRO A 22 3.04 45.08 -2.59
CA PRO A 22 3.79 46.07 -3.35
C PRO A 22 4.36 45.38 -4.58
N GLY A 23 4.03 45.90 -5.77
CA GLY A 23 4.37 45.35 -7.06
C GLY A 23 5.84 44.95 -7.18
N VAL A 24 6.08 43.68 -7.11
CA VAL A 24 7.35 43.06 -7.52
C VAL A 24 7.15 42.56 -8.94
N SER A 25 7.98 43.02 -9.85
CA SER A 25 8.08 42.54 -11.22
C SER A 25 8.45 41.04 -11.23
N GLY A 26 7.45 40.20 -10.96
CA GLY A 26 7.64 38.78 -10.63
C GLY A 26 7.65 37.81 -11.81
N SER A 27 7.50 38.30 -13.05
CA SER A 27 7.40 37.37 -14.20
C SER A 27 8.70 36.58 -14.42
N SER A 28 9.87 37.20 -14.33
CA SER A 28 11.13 36.50 -14.60
C SER A 28 11.57 35.54 -13.51
N GLN A 29 11.23 35.79 -12.25
CA GLN A 29 11.55 34.85 -11.15
C GLN A 29 10.56 33.68 -11.08
N GLN A 30 9.30 33.92 -11.34
CA GLN A 30 8.30 32.86 -11.42
C GLN A 30 8.54 31.91 -12.60
N GLU A 31 8.92 32.46 -13.77
CA GLU A 31 9.30 31.66 -14.94
C GLU A 31 10.57 30.85 -14.69
N LYS A 32 11.58 31.42 -14.04
CA LYS A 32 12.80 30.71 -13.65
C LYS A 32 12.51 29.59 -12.63
N MET A 33 11.66 29.86 -11.62
CA MET A 33 11.26 28.85 -10.66
C MET A 33 10.41 27.76 -11.30
N ALA A 34 9.47 28.10 -12.17
CA ALA A 34 8.69 27.12 -12.92
C ALA A 34 9.58 26.25 -13.82
N GLY A 35 10.57 26.84 -14.48
CA GLY A 35 11.58 26.10 -15.26
C GLY A 35 12.42 25.17 -14.40
N MET A 36 12.88 25.62 -13.23
CA MET A 36 13.62 24.78 -12.28
C MET A 36 12.78 23.64 -11.72
N ILE A 37 11.49 23.88 -11.42
CA ILE A 37 10.57 22.85 -10.96
C ILE A 37 10.29 21.84 -12.07
N ALA A 38 10.07 22.31 -13.30
CA ALA A 38 9.87 21.44 -14.46
C ALA A 38 11.09 20.58 -14.77
N ASP A 39 12.32 21.15 -14.67
CA ASP A 39 13.57 20.42 -14.85
C ASP A 39 13.83 19.44 -13.70
N ALA A 40 13.52 19.83 -12.45
CA ALA A 40 13.59 18.94 -11.30
C ALA A 40 12.55 17.81 -11.36
N MET A 41 11.36 18.06 -11.90
CA MET A 41 10.33 17.03 -12.14
C MET A 41 10.72 16.14 -13.34
N ALA A 42 11.34 16.68 -14.37
CA ALA A 42 11.85 15.90 -15.50
C ALA A 42 13.01 14.98 -15.08
N ARG A 43 13.89 15.45 -14.17
CA ARG A 43 14.97 14.64 -13.56
C ARG A 43 14.44 13.66 -12.51
N ARG A 44 13.26 13.92 -11.94
CA ARG A 44 12.54 13.05 -11.01
C ARG A 44 11.53 12.16 -11.71
N LYS A 45 11.55 12.02 -13.03
CA LYS A 45 10.89 10.83 -13.57
C LYS A 45 11.70 9.65 -13.03
N PRO A 46 11.29 9.05 -11.89
CA PRO A 46 11.80 7.74 -11.56
C PRO A 46 11.44 6.94 -12.81
N ASP A 47 12.43 6.30 -13.37
CA ASP A 47 12.20 5.45 -14.52
C ASP A 47 11.03 4.55 -14.18
N ILE A 48 9.87 4.84 -14.74
CA ILE A 48 8.66 4.01 -14.58
C ILE A 48 9.02 2.59 -15.00
N GLU A 49 9.91 2.46 -15.99
CA GLU A 49 10.53 1.19 -16.39
C GLU A 49 11.35 0.54 -15.27
N PHE A 50 12.14 1.33 -14.51
CA PHE A 50 12.92 0.80 -13.40
C PHE A 50 12.04 0.28 -12.25
N TYR A 51 10.98 1.00 -11.88
CA TYR A 51 9.99 0.51 -10.90
C TYR A 51 9.19 -0.69 -11.45
N GLY A 52 8.89 -0.71 -12.73
CA GLY A 52 8.28 -1.86 -13.39
C GLY A 52 9.16 -3.10 -13.28
N GLN A 53 10.44 -2.99 -13.63
CA GLN A 53 11.41 -4.08 -13.54
C GLN A 53 11.61 -4.59 -12.11
N ILE A 54 11.70 -3.69 -11.11
CA ILE A 54 11.78 -4.09 -9.71
C ILE A 54 10.50 -4.79 -9.27
N LYS A 55 9.34 -4.26 -9.65
CA LYS A 55 8.05 -4.86 -9.33
C LYS A 55 7.98 -6.29 -9.89
N ASP A 56 8.31 -6.47 -11.15
CA ASP A 56 8.27 -7.79 -11.80
C ASP A 56 9.29 -8.75 -11.19
N ALA A 57 10.49 -8.28 -10.89
CA ALA A 57 11.51 -9.07 -10.20
C ALA A 57 11.03 -9.55 -8.82
N VAL A 58 10.38 -8.67 -8.04
CA VAL A 58 9.84 -9.02 -6.71
C VAL A 58 8.65 -9.97 -6.84
N LEU A 59 7.76 -9.74 -7.80
CA LEU A 59 6.58 -10.61 -8.00
C LEU A 59 6.98 -12.03 -8.40
N ASN A 60 8.07 -12.18 -9.17
CA ASN A 60 8.63 -13.48 -9.55
C ASN A 60 9.26 -14.25 -8.37
N LEU A 61 9.58 -13.57 -7.26
CA LEU A 61 10.06 -14.21 -6.04
C LEU A 61 8.92 -14.73 -5.16
N ILE A 62 7.66 -14.41 -5.48
CA ILE A 62 6.50 -14.89 -4.73
C ILE A 62 6.13 -16.29 -5.24
N PRO A 63 6.16 -17.32 -4.38
CA PRO A 63 5.84 -18.67 -4.80
C PRO A 63 4.41 -18.76 -5.37
N SER A 64 4.22 -19.65 -6.32
CA SER A 64 2.88 -19.92 -6.85
C SER A 64 2.02 -20.62 -5.80
N HIS A 65 0.70 -20.47 -5.91
CA HIS A 65 -0.24 -21.13 -4.97
C HIS A 65 -0.03 -22.64 -4.92
N ASN A 66 0.27 -23.27 -6.07
CA ASN A 66 0.45 -24.72 -6.17
C ASN A 66 1.75 -25.24 -5.51
N GLU A 67 2.71 -24.37 -5.27
CA GLU A 67 3.97 -24.69 -4.59
C GLU A 67 3.87 -24.59 -3.07
N CYS A 68 2.76 -24.05 -2.57
CA CYS A 68 2.56 -23.77 -1.16
C CYS A 68 1.67 -24.84 -0.51
N ALA A 69 2.17 -25.45 0.56
CA ALA A 69 1.43 -26.42 1.35
C ALA A 69 1.52 -26.12 2.86
N PRO A 70 1.02 -24.95 3.30
CA PRO A 70 1.24 -24.47 4.68
C PRO A 70 0.61 -25.38 5.74
N GLY A 71 -0.43 -26.11 5.42
CA GLY A 71 -1.16 -26.92 6.38
C GLY A 71 -1.85 -26.11 7.49
N ILE A 72 -2.08 -24.82 7.25
CA ILE A 72 -2.69 -23.86 8.17
C ILE A 72 -4.10 -23.53 7.67
N ARG A 73 -5.09 -23.71 8.53
CA ARG A 73 -6.47 -23.33 8.23
C ARG A 73 -6.77 -21.95 8.81
N MET A 74 -7.23 -21.06 7.96
CA MET A 74 -7.63 -19.72 8.38
C MET A 74 -8.95 -19.73 9.11
N VAL A 75 -9.08 -18.86 10.12
CA VAL A 75 -10.29 -18.65 10.92
C VAL A 75 -10.59 -17.15 11.03
N GLU A 76 -11.83 -16.80 11.34
CA GLU A 76 -12.28 -15.41 11.41
C GLU A 76 -11.97 -14.65 10.10
N TYR A 77 -11.60 -13.40 10.21
CA TYR A 77 -11.29 -12.51 9.07
C TYR A 77 -9.80 -12.53 8.72
N ASN A 78 -9.17 -13.72 8.76
CA ASN A 78 -7.75 -13.86 8.49
C ASN A 78 -7.48 -14.46 7.12
N VAL A 79 -6.37 -14.04 6.55
CA VAL A 79 -5.86 -14.45 5.24
C VAL A 79 -4.39 -14.83 5.41
N LEU A 80 -3.99 -15.93 4.79
CA LEU A 80 -2.61 -16.39 4.75
C LEU A 80 -1.98 -15.96 3.42
N VAL A 81 -0.88 -15.23 3.52
CA VAL A 81 -0.19 -14.64 2.37
C VAL A 81 1.23 -15.19 2.29
N ALA A 82 1.60 -15.74 1.14
CA ALA A 82 2.98 -16.05 0.82
C ALA A 82 3.71 -14.77 0.43
N MET A 83 4.83 -14.51 1.08
CA MET A 83 5.67 -13.35 0.83
C MET A 83 6.76 -13.68 -0.20
N PRO A 84 7.37 -12.68 -0.86
CA PRO A 84 8.55 -12.90 -1.69
C PRO A 84 9.66 -13.55 -0.88
N GLU A 85 10.24 -14.62 -1.42
CA GLU A 85 11.39 -15.29 -0.81
C GLU A 85 12.67 -14.58 -1.25
N MET A 86 13.34 -13.91 -0.32
CA MET A 86 14.59 -13.20 -0.63
C MET A 86 15.73 -14.19 -0.82
N PRO A 87 16.48 -14.10 -1.93
CA PRO A 87 17.62 -14.97 -2.17
C PRO A 87 18.72 -14.77 -1.12
N GLU A 88 19.44 -15.83 -0.81
CA GLU A 88 20.58 -15.76 0.12
C GLU A 88 21.75 -14.94 -0.41
N GLU A 89 21.88 -14.89 -1.73
CA GLU A 89 22.94 -14.17 -2.42
C GLU A 89 22.35 -13.17 -3.41
N THR A 90 22.97 -12.01 -3.48
CA THR A 90 22.64 -11.03 -4.53
C THR A 90 23.12 -11.52 -5.89
N SER A 91 22.61 -10.94 -6.98
CA SER A 91 23.08 -11.20 -8.35
C SER A 91 24.59 -10.97 -8.54
N GLY A 92 25.25 -10.24 -7.65
CA GLY A 92 26.69 -10.02 -7.59
C GLY A 92 27.46 -11.00 -6.71
N GLY A 93 26.82 -12.07 -6.20
CA GLY A 93 27.50 -13.10 -5.37
C GLY A 93 27.74 -12.66 -3.91
N VAL A 94 27.13 -11.57 -3.45
CA VAL A 94 27.27 -11.10 -2.08
C VAL A 94 26.20 -11.78 -1.22
N LYS A 95 26.65 -12.50 -0.18
CA LYS A 95 25.72 -13.13 0.79
C LYS A 95 25.05 -12.06 1.64
N LEU A 96 23.72 -12.13 1.69
CA LEU A 96 22.91 -11.26 2.54
C LEU A 96 22.84 -11.85 3.95
N PRO A 97 23.17 -11.07 5.01
CA PRO A 97 22.94 -11.50 6.39
C PRO A 97 21.45 -11.80 6.62
N SER A 98 21.14 -12.81 7.44
CA SER A 98 19.75 -13.20 7.75
C SER A 98 18.93 -12.04 8.28
N GLU A 99 19.49 -11.21 9.17
CA GLU A 99 18.82 -10.03 9.73
C GLU A 99 18.40 -9.00 8.67
N VAL A 100 19.20 -8.87 7.60
CA VAL A 100 18.89 -7.95 6.49
C VAL A 100 17.75 -8.54 5.65
N ARG A 101 17.79 -9.84 5.37
CA ARG A 101 16.71 -10.54 4.66
C ARG A 101 15.39 -10.44 5.42
N ASP A 102 15.40 -10.75 6.71
CA ASP A 102 14.21 -10.69 7.57
C ASP A 102 13.59 -9.29 7.58
N ARG A 103 14.42 -8.24 7.65
CA ARG A 103 13.93 -6.85 7.56
C ARG A 103 13.33 -6.52 6.19
N MET A 104 13.95 -7.01 5.11
CA MET A 104 13.44 -6.81 3.75
C MET A 104 12.09 -7.53 3.57
N GLU A 105 11.99 -8.79 4.00
CA GLU A 105 10.75 -9.56 3.94
C GLU A 105 9.62 -8.91 4.76
N MET A 106 9.93 -8.42 5.96
CA MET A 106 8.96 -7.69 6.80
C MET A 106 8.50 -6.37 6.17
N ALA A 107 9.35 -5.71 5.40
CA ALA A 107 9.03 -4.46 4.73
C ALA A 107 8.25 -4.65 3.41
N MET A 108 8.20 -5.87 2.88
CA MET A 108 7.46 -6.17 1.66
C MET A 108 5.96 -5.97 1.89
N GLN A 109 5.33 -5.36 0.89
CA GLN A 109 3.91 -5.03 0.91
C GLN A 109 3.11 -5.82 -0.12
N CYS A 110 3.74 -6.73 -0.85
CA CYS A 110 3.07 -7.57 -1.83
C CYS A 110 3.27 -9.05 -1.51
N GLY A 111 2.28 -9.85 -1.83
CA GLY A 111 2.30 -11.29 -1.61
C GLY A 111 1.16 -11.97 -2.36
N ARG A 112 1.10 -13.29 -2.26
CA ARG A 112 0.05 -14.10 -2.87
C ARG A 112 -0.84 -14.71 -1.81
N ILE A 113 -2.15 -14.59 -1.96
CA ILE A 113 -3.11 -15.25 -1.07
C ILE A 113 -3.02 -16.77 -1.27
N ILE A 114 -2.67 -17.49 -0.22
CA ILE A 114 -2.58 -18.96 -0.23
C ILE A 114 -3.81 -19.59 0.39
N SER A 115 -4.35 -18.97 1.43
CA SER A 115 -5.56 -19.45 2.09
C SER A 115 -6.31 -18.26 2.68
N ALA A 116 -7.62 -18.29 2.60
CA ALA A 116 -8.50 -17.32 3.22
C ALA A 116 -9.54 -18.05 4.05
N SER A 117 -9.99 -17.42 5.14
CA SER A 117 -11.14 -17.92 5.90
C SER A 117 -12.42 -17.77 5.06
N PRO A 118 -13.39 -18.65 5.23
CA PRO A 118 -14.69 -18.56 4.53
C PRO A 118 -15.46 -17.25 4.80
N VAL A 119 -15.14 -16.56 5.90
CA VAL A 119 -15.78 -15.27 6.26
C VAL A 119 -14.90 -14.06 5.92
N ALA A 120 -13.65 -14.28 5.45
CA ALA A 120 -12.80 -13.20 5.00
C ALA A 120 -13.45 -12.50 3.80
N PHE A 121 -13.32 -11.16 3.76
CA PHE A 121 -13.93 -10.29 2.75
C PHE A 121 -15.47 -10.32 2.69
N ASN A 122 -16.14 -10.94 3.63
CA ASN A 122 -17.61 -11.12 3.59
C ASN A 122 -18.34 -10.31 4.68
N TYR A 123 -17.70 -9.31 5.25
CA TYR A 123 -18.28 -8.47 6.31
C TYR A 123 -18.83 -7.13 5.79
N ASP A 124 -18.58 -6.79 4.54
CA ASP A 124 -19.00 -5.54 3.92
C ASP A 124 -20.07 -5.81 2.85
N ASP A 125 -21.13 -5.02 2.87
CA ASP A 125 -22.18 -5.04 1.85
C ASP A 125 -21.58 -4.86 0.43
N PHE A 126 -20.45 -4.18 0.30
CA PHE A 126 -19.75 -4.00 -0.97
C PHE A 126 -19.37 -5.34 -1.62
N TYR A 127 -18.72 -6.24 -0.89
CA TYR A 127 -18.34 -7.55 -1.44
C TYR A 127 -19.51 -8.52 -1.58
N GLN A 128 -20.63 -8.27 -0.87
CA GLN A 128 -21.87 -8.99 -1.11
C GLN A 128 -22.55 -8.57 -2.43
N LEU A 129 -22.45 -7.28 -2.77
CA LEU A 129 -22.98 -6.73 -4.02
C LEU A 129 -22.05 -7.01 -5.22
N TYR A 130 -20.74 -7.06 -4.99
CA TYR A 130 -19.70 -7.21 -6.01
C TYR A 130 -18.73 -8.33 -5.63
N PRO A 131 -19.17 -9.61 -5.60
CA PRO A 131 -18.34 -10.73 -5.17
C PRO A 131 -17.13 -10.99 -6.07
N GLU A 132 -17.18 -10.53 -7.32
CA GLU A 132 -16.05 -10.60 -8.27
C GLU A 132 -14.89 -9.69 -7.89
N MET A 133 -15.15 -8.62 -7.12
CA MET A 133 -14.13 -7.66 -6.64
C MET A 133 -13.40 -8.17 -5.39
N ALA A 134 -13.93 -9.20 -4.71
CA ALA A 134 -13.30 -9.76 -3.54
C ALA A 134 -11.99 -10.48 -3.91
N PRO A 135 -10.88 -10.23 -3.18
CA PRO A 135 -9.64 -10.97 -3.38
C PRO A 135 -9.84 -12.48 -3.21
N LYS A 136 -9.22 -13.27 -4.09
CA LYS A 136 -9.35 -14.73 -4.12
C LYS A 136 -8.03 -15.41 -3.80
N VAL A 137 -8.12 -16.67 -3.40
CA VAL A 137 -6.94 -17.52 -3.24
C VAL A 137 -6.24 -17.64 -4.60
N GLY A 138 -4.93 -17.39 -4.61
CA GLY A 138 -4.10 -17.32 -5.81
C GLY A 138 -3.80 -15.89 -6.28
N ASP A 139 -4.58 -14.90 -5.87
CA ASP A 139 -4.36 -13.52 -6.28
C ASP A 139 -3.09 -12.94 -5.64
N LEU A 140 -2.42 -12.10 -6.41
CA LEU A 140 -1.37 -11.22 -5.91
C LEU A 140 -2.00 -9.98 -5.28
N VAL A 141 -1.58 -9.63 -4.08
CA VAL A 141 -2.19 -8.55 -3.31
C VAL A 141 -1.17 -7.60 -2.73
N TRP A 142 -1.60 -6.34 -2.58
CA TRP A 142 -0.93 -5.37 -1.73
C TRP A 142 -1.46 -5.50 -0.31
N ILE A 143 -0.56 -5.54 0.66
CA ILE A 143 -0.89 -5.56 2.09
C ILE A 143 -0.31 -4.32 2.76
N ALA A 144 -0.93 -3.90 3.85
CA ALA A 144 -0.42 -2.80 4.66
C ALA A 144 0.98 -3.16 5.21
N ARG A 145 1.87 -2.17 5.24
CA ARG A 145 3.23 -2.37 5.74
C ARG A 145 3.20 -2.82 7.20
N TYR A 146 3.95 -3.86 7.50
CA TYR A 146 4.02 -4.47 8.84
C TYR A 146 2.69 -5.05 9.36
N ALA A 147 1.69 -5.23 8.49
CA ALA A 147 0.45 -5.88 8.88
C ALA A 147 0.67 -7.36 9.16
N GLY A 148 -0.05 -7.87 10.15
CA GLY A 148 -0.11 -9.29 10.48
C GLY A 148 1.10 -9.83 11.23
N GLY A 149 1.06 -11.15 11.42
CA GLY A 149 2.10 -11.93 12.09
C GLY A 149 2.75 -12.93 11.15
N GLU A 150 3.94 -13.39 11.50
CA GLU A 150 4.63 -14.44 10.78
C GLU A 150 4.10 -15.82 11.21
N ALA A 151 3.98 -16.73 10.24
CA ALA A 151 3.62 -18.12 10.46
C ALA A 151 4.51 -19.02 9.61
N ILE A 152 4.98 -20.11 10.18
CA ILE A 152 5.77 -21.11 9.45
C ILE A 152 4.85 -22.27 9.07
N GLY A 153 4.76 -22.55 7.78
CA GLY A 153 3.98 -23.66 7.26
C GLY A 153 4.63 -25.03 7.49
N LYS A 154 3.87 -26.11 7.27
CA LYS A 154 4.40 -27.49 7.31
C LYS A 154 5.45 -27.75 6.23
N ASP A 155 5.41 -26.97 5.16
CA ASP A 155 6.38 -26.97 4.06
C ASP A 155 7.68 -26.21 4.39
N GLY A 156 7.80 -25.68 5.61
CA GLY A 156 8.95 -24.91 6.09
C GLY A 156 9.01 -23.47 5.57
N ARG A 157 8.06 -23.04 4.75
CA ARG A 157 8.00 -21.68 4.20
C ARG A 157 7.42 -20.70 5.21
N ARG A 158 7.86 -19.45 5.09
CA ARG A 158 7.33 -18.32 5.88
C ARG A 158 6.12 -17.71 5.19
N TYR A 159 5.08 -17.56 5.95
CA TYR A 159 3.82 -16.93 5.53
C TYR A 159 3.52 -15.75 6.43
N ARG A 160 2.75 -14.83 5.92
CA ARG A 160 2.20 -13.73 6.71
C ARG A 160 0.71 -13.95 6.95
N LEU A 161 0.32 -13.93 8.22
CA LEU A 161 -1.07 -14.00 8.65
C LEU A 161 -1.59 -12.58 8.81
N VAL A 162 -2.47 -12.15 7.93
CA VAL A 162 -3.00 -10.78 7.91
C VAL A 162 -4.52 -10.77 8.08
N LYS A 163 -5.05 -9.66 8.57
CA LYS A 163 -6.50 -9.43 8.50
C LYS A 163 -6.88 -9.08 7.07
N ASP A 164 -8.06 -9.48 6.65
CA ASP A 164 -8.59 -9.18 5.31
C ASP A 164 -8.65 -7.67 5.01
N LYS A 165 -8.98 -6.84 6.00
CA LYS A 165 -8.97 -5.37 5.91
C LYS A 165 -7.58 -4.74 5.73
N ASP A 166 -6.52 -5.49 6.01
CA ASP A 166 -5.14 -5.05 5.78
C ASP A 166 -4.68 -5.36 4.33
N VAL A 167 -5.52 -6.05 3.57
CA VAL A 167 -5.35 -6.24 2.12
C VAL A 167 -5.85 -4.97 1.41
N ALA A 168 -4.92 -4.20 0.89
CA ALA A 168 -5.21 -2.89 0.30
C ALA A 168 -5.69 -2.95 -1.15
N GLY A 169 -5.41 -4.05 -1.86
CA GLY A 169 -5.82 -4.22 -3.26
C GLY A 169 -5.26 -5.48 -3.91
N VAL A 170 -5.82 -5.82 -5.05
CA VAL A 170 -5.34 -6.91 -5.91
C VAL A 170 -4.40 -6.34 -6.97
N ILE A 171 -3.30 -7.03 -7.21
CA ILE A 171 -2.33 -6.70 -8.26
C ILE A 171 -2.75 -7.48 -9.50
N GLU A 172 -3.25 -6.78 -10.49
CA GLU A 172 -3.52 -7.40 -11.79
C GLU A 172 -2.20 -7.72 -12.48
N ALA A 173 -2.04 -8.98 -12.88
CA ALA A 173 -0.92 -9.36 -13.72
C ALA A 173 -1.03 -8.64 -15.07
N PRO A 174 0.06 -8.14 -15.65
CA PRO A 174 0.01 -7.64 -17.03
C PRO A 174 -0.46 -8.76 -17.96
N VAL A 175 -1.49 -8.44 -18.74
CA VAL A 175 -2.04 -9.33 -19.77
C VAL A 175 -1.03 -9.50 -20.90
#